data_28987fb4a6c413805e67909951c87d69
#
_entry.id   28987fb4a6c413805e67909951c87d69
#
_cell.length_a   1.000
_cell.length_b   1.000
_cell.length_c   1.000
_cell.angle_alpha   90.00
_cell.angle_beta   90.00
_cell.angle_gamma   90.00
#
_symmetry.space_group_name_H-M   'P 1'
#
loop_
_entity.id
_entity.type
_entity.pdbx_description
1 polymer ?
#
loop_
_entity_poly.entity_id
_entity_poly.type
_entity_poly.pdbx_seq_one_letter_code
_entity_poly.pdbx_strand_id
1 'polypeptide(L)'
;MKILNFKNKSLNIFLGYSYRYKWHMIAVIILSIVASAMSAVPAWLSKKFVDDVLIGQNKEMFMWIIGGIFIATVIKVISSYYSEISSNFVTETIKREIKIDIFSHLEKLPISYFKRNKLGDTLSKLTNDTTSLGRIGFIIFDMFKEFLTVLILTARMFQVDYILALVSLVLLPLIIRVVRKFTKKIRKYGRERQDTTGRVTAFTQETLSGIFVIKAFNNTNFVIDKYKDLTKEEFEQAYKTTKVKAKVSPINEVITTFMVLLVVLYGGYQILVAKRITSGDLISFVTALGLMHQPLKRLISKNNDLQDSLPSADRVVEIFDEKVETDVFGEAVEFNEKIQDIKFENVNYKYDDSNEYVLKNINLDVKAGEIVAFVGKSGSGKTTLVNLLARFFNTDEGKITVNGVNIKNIHLDIYRNKFAIVPQETFLFGGTIKENISFGKNVSDEEIISAAKMANAYNFIQEDLPNKFETEVGERGALLSGGQKQRIAIARALIKNPEIMILDEATSALDSESEKLVQEALDSLMEGRTTFVIAHRLSTIVRADKIVVMENGEIKEMGTHSELIAMNGIYKNLYDIQFNENV
;
A
#
# COMPACT_ATOMS: atom_id res chain seq x y z
N MET A 1 -18.66 13.26 15.40
CA MET A 1 -18.24 14.67 15.46
C MET A 1 -18.30 15.27 14.06
N LYS A 2 -19.34 16.10 13.76
CA LYS A 2 -19.54 16.74 12.44
C LYS A 2 -18.62 17.94 12.35
N ILE A 3 -17.41 17.77 11.86
CA ILE A 3 -16.50 18.87 11.55
C ILE A 3 -16.29 18.84 10.04
N LEU A 4 -16.75 19.91 9.37
CA LEU A 4 -16.54 20.22 7.95
C LEU A 4 -16.69 19.01 7.01
N ASN A 5 -17.92 18.83 6.52
CA ASN A 5 -18.21 17.81 5.51
C ASN A 5 -17.69 18.30 4.14
N PHE A 6 -16.41 18.16 3.87
CA PHE A 6 -15.89 18.37 2.53
C PHE A 6 -16.44 17.26 1.62
N LYS A 7 -16.77 17.60 0.37
CA LYS A 7 -17.17 16.63 -0.66
C LYS A 7 -16.14 15.54 -0.91
N ASN A 8 -14.93 15.71 -0.36
CA ASN A 8 -13.78 14.82 -0.58
C ASN A 8 -13.49 14.03 0.70
N LYS A 9 -13.74 12.72 0.66
CA LYS A 9 -13.62 11.79 1.78
C LYS A 9 -12.19 11.74 2.35
N SER A 10 -11.20 11.84 1.47
CA SER A 10 -9.77 11.86 1.82
C SER A 10 -9.40 13.03 2.72
N LEU A 11 -9.96 14.23 2.47
CA LEU A 11 -9.74 15.40 3.31
C LEU A 11 -10.36 15.23 4.70
N ASN A 12 -11.52 14.59 4.79
CA ASN A 12 -12.18 14.33 6.07
C ASN A 12 -11.37 13.36 6.95
N ILE A 13 -10.79 12.33 6.33
CA ILE A 13 -9.89 11.38 7.02
C ILE A 13 -8.67 12.12 7.52
N PHE A 14 -7.99 12.89 6.67
CA PHE A 14 -6.84 13.68 7.08
C PHE A 14 -7.16 14.63 8.24
N LEU A 15 -8.29 15.34 8.20
CA LEU A 15 -8.72 16.23 9.29
C LEU A 15 -8.99 15.47 10.59
N GLY A 16 -9.51 14.24 10.51
CA GLY A 16 -9.71 13.37 11.67
C GLY A 16 -8.40 13.06 12.41
N TYR A 17 -7.36 12.69 11.66
CA TYR A 17 -6.02 12.48 12.22
C TYR A 17 -5.40 13.79 12.72
N SER A 18 -5.52 14.86 11.95
CA SER A 18 -4.93 16.16 12.26
C SER A 18 -5.45 16.75 13.58
N TYR A 19 -6.72 16.53 13.92
CA TYR A 19 -7.31 17.04 15.14
C TYR A 19 -6.60 16.58 16.42
N ARG A 20 -5.98 15.40 16.41
CA ARG A 20 -5.18 14.89 17.52
C ARG A 20 -3.98 15.78 17.81
N TYR A 21 -3.45 16.47 16.79
CA TYR A 21 -2.26 17.33 16.86
C TYR A 21 -2.60 18.81 16.80
N LYS A 22 -3.79 19.21 17.29
CA LYS A 22 -4.31 20.58 17.19
C LYS A 22 -3.36 21.67 17.71
N TRP A 23 -2.58 21.41 18.76
CA TRP A 23 -1.64 22.38 19.33
C TRP A 23 -0.47 22.67 18.39
N HIS A 24 0.06 21.64 17.74
CA HIS A 24 1.09 21.83 16.71
C HIS A 24 0.53 22.59 15.50
N MET A 25 -0.72 22.29 15.09
CA MET A 25 -1.38 23.01 13.99
C MET A 25 -1.57 24.50 14.33
N ILE A 26 -2.00 24.81 15.55
CA ILE A 26 -2.12 26.21 16.02
C ILE A 26 -0.76 26.89 16.00
N ALA A 27 0.29 26.24 16.48
CA ALA A 27 1.65 26.78 16.42
C ALA A 27 2.10 27.05 14.97
N VAL A 28 1.86 26.13 14.02
CA VAL A 28 2.15 26.33 12.60
C VAL A 28 1.42 27.54 12.03
N ILE A 29 0.14 27.71 12.37
CA ILE A 29 -0.67 28.84 11.91
C ILE A 29 -0.10 30.15 12.46
N ILE A 30 0.17 30.26 13.76
CA ILE A 30 0.71 31.46 14.39
C ILE A 30 2.08 31.80 13.80
N LEU A 31 2.98 30.84 13.71
CA LEU A 31 4.32 31.03 13.13
C LEU A 31 4.25 31.43 11.66
N SER A 32 3.29 30.88 10.90
CA SER A 32 3.06 31.26 9.50
C SER A 32 2.57 32.71 9.37
N ILE A 33 1.69 33.16 10.27
CA ILE A 33 1.22 34.54 10.30
C ILE A 33 2.41 35.49 10.58
N VAL A 34 3.23 35.19 11.59
CA VAL A 34 4.41 35.97 11.93
C VAL A 34 5.41 36.02 10.76
N ALA A 35 5.71 34.86 10.17
CA ALA A 35 6.63 34.77 9.03
C ALA A 35 6.12 35.56 7.81
N SER A 36 4.82 35.51 7.53
CA SER A 36 4.19 36.25 6.43
C SER A 36 4.21 37.77 6.67
N ALA A 37 3.91 38.23 7.90
CA ALA A 37 3.98 39.62 8.27
C ALA A 37 5.41 40.17 8.15
N MET A 38 6.40 39.44 8.68
CA MET A 38 7.82 39.82 8.59
C MET A 38 8.34 39.84 7.14
N SER A 39 7.77 39.05 6.26
CA SER A 39 8.11 39.03 4.83
C SER A 39 7.74 40.36 4.12
N ALA A 40 6.77 41.10 4.61
CA ALA A 40 6.34 42.39 4.04
C ALA A 40 7.10 43.59 4.59
N VAL A 41 7.79 43.48 5.72
CA VAL A 41 8.53 44.58 6.39
C VAL A 41 9.51 45.29 5.45
N PRO A 42 10.32 44.59 4.62
CA PRO A 42 11.22 45.25 3.68
C PRO A 42 10.50 46.20 2.69
N ALA A 43 9.28 45.82 2.24
CA ALA A 43 8.50 46.69 1.37
C ALA A 43 7.98 47.96 2.08
N TRP A 44 7.71 47.87 3.39
CA TRP A 44 7.29 49.03 4.19
C TRP A 44 8.46 49.95 4.49
N LEU A 45 9.61 49.39 4.86
CA LEU A 45 10.79 50.14 5.22
C LEU A 45 11.49 50.78 4.01
N SER A 46 11.34 50.21 2.81
CA SER A 46 11.89 50.77 1.58
C SER A 46 11.34 52.17 1.25
N LYS A 47 10.07 52.47 1.59
CA LYS A 47 9.53 53.81 1.48
C LYS A 47 10.32 54.79 2.36
N LYS A 48 10.43 54.48 3.67
CA LYS A 48 11.15 55.33 4.62
C LYS A 48 12.63 55.48 4.27
N PHE A 49 13.24 54.40 3.73
CA PHE A 49 14.62 54.44 3.28
C PHE A 49 14.83 55.49 2.17
N VAL A 50 13.93 55.54 1.19
CA VAL A 50 14.06 56.51 0.10
C VAL A 50 13.68 57.93 0.54
N ASP A 51 12.52 58.11 1.17
CA ASP A 51 11.98 59.42 1.50
C ASP A 51 12.74 60.09 2.66
N ASP A 52 13.01 59.35 3.76
CA ASP A 52 13.60 59.95 4.98
C ASP A 52 15.14 59.93 4.94
N VAL A 53 15.75 58.82 4.42
CA VAL A 53 17.21 58.67 4.43
C VAL A 53 17.87 59.29 3.20
N LEU A 54 17.42 58.88 1.98
CA LEU A 54 18.09 59.36 0.75
C LEU A 54 17.72 60.79 0.41
N ILE A 55 16.45 61.17 0.51
CA ILE A 55 15.97 62.52 0.18
C ILE A 55 16.10 63.44 1.40
N GLY A 56 15.64 62.95 2.58
CA GLY A 56 15.67 63.72 3.82
C GLY A 56 17.03 63.76 4.54
N GLN A 57 18.04 63.02 4.07
CA GLN A 57 19.42 62.94 4.60
C GLN A 57 19.50 62.60 6.11
N ASN A 58 18.52 61.85 6.64
CA ASN A 58 18.45 61.49 8.06
C ASN A 58 19.34 60.25 8.36
N LYS A 59 20.53 60.53 8.94
CA LYS A 59 21.53 59.49 9.25
C LYS A 59 21.09 58.55 10.37
N GLU A 60 20.33 59.00 11.34
CA GLU A 60 19.85 58.14 12.44
C GLU A 60 18.85 57.12 11.93
N MET A 61 17.93 57.55 11.06
CA MET A 61 16.92 56.66 10.45
C MET A 61 17.54 55.54 9.61
N PHE A 62 18.73 55.80 9.02
CA PHE A 62 19.46 54.82 8.22
C PHE A 62 19.78 53.53 9.03
N MET A 63 20.35 53.68 10.22
CA MET A 63 20.71 52.55 11.08
C MET A 63 19.48 51.83 11.60
N TRP A 64 18.40 52.57 11.93
CA TRP A 64 17.14 51.96 12.34
C TRP A 64 16.47 51.14 11.24
N ILE A 65 16.51 51.56 10.00
CA ILE A 65 15.92 50.82 8.87
C ILE A 65 16.72 49.56 8.57
N ILE A 66 18.06 49.63 8.55
CA ILE A 66 18.92 48.45 8.34
C ILE A 66 18.70 47.43 9.47
N GLY A 67 18.74 47.90 10.73
CA GLY A 67 18.46 47.04 11.89
C GLY A 67 17.06 46.41 11.83
N GLY A 68 16.05 47.20 11.46
CA GLY A 68 14.68 46.73 11.31
C GLY A 68 14.51 45.64 10.23
N ILE A 69 15.14 45.81 9.06
CA ILE A 69 15.13 44.79 7.99
C ILE A 69 15.86 43.54 8.46
N PHE A 70 17.00 43.68 9.13
CA PHE A 70 17.75 42.53 9.65
C PHE A 70 16.95 41.76 10.70
N ILE A 71 16.40 42.46 11.71
CA ILE A 71 15.58 41.83 12.76
C ILE A 71 14.35 41.15 12.16
N ALA A 72 13.63 41.80 11.25
CA ALA A 72 12.48 41.23 10.58
C ALA A 72 12.85 39.95 9.80
N THR A 73 14.02 39.98 9.14
CA THR A 73 14.53 38.82 8.40
C THR A 73 14.86 37.64 9.36
N VAL A 74 15.51 37.95 10.49
CA VAL A 74 15.83 36.93 11.51
C VAL A 74 14.55 36.31 12.09
N ILE A 75 13.57 37.15 12.48
CA ILE A 75 12.28 36.67 12.99
C ILE A 75 11.55 35.82 11.94
N LYS A 76 11.52 36.26 10.68
CA LYS A 76 10.95 35.48 9.57
C LYS A 76 11.58 34.12 9.43
N VAL A 77 12.93 34.06 9.41
CA VAL A 77 13.67 32.80 9.23
C VAL A 77 13.40 31.86 10.38
N ILE A 78 13.49 32.34 11.62
CA ILE A 78 13.21 31.55 12.83
C ILE A 78 11.76 31.03 12.82
N SER A 79 10.79 31.93 12.57
CA SER A 79 9.37 31.52 12.52
C SER A 79 9.09 30.54 11.39
N SER A 80 9.69 30.72 10.21
CA SER A 80 9.54 29.77 9.10
C SER A 80 10.16 28.41 9.42
N TYR A 81 11.32 28.38 10.06
CA TYR A 81 12.00 27.14 10.47
C TYR A 81 11.16 26.32 11.44
N TYR A 82 10.68 26.93 12.53
CA TYR A 82 9.85 26.24 13.51
C TYR A 82 8.48 25.85 12.96
N SER A 83 7.89 26.66 12.07
CA SER A 83 6.66 26.33 11.35
C SER A 83 6.84 25.08 10.49
N GLU A 84 7.95 25.01 9.74
CA GLU A 84 8.27 23.88 8.87
C GLU A 84 8.54 22.61 9.67
N ILE A 85 9.32 22.67 10.75
CA ILE A 85 9.56 21.53 11.65
C ILE A 85 8.25 21.01 12.23
N SER A 86 7.41 21.91 12.78
CA SER A 86 6.14 21.51 13.39
C SER A 86 5.17 20.91 12.37
N SER A 87 5.11 21.48 11.16
CA SER A 87 4.28 20.94 10.06
C SER A 87 4.76 19.57 9.59
N ASN A 88 6.08 19.39 9.43
CA ASN A 88 6.66 18.10 9.05
C ASN A 88 6.47 17.05 10.14
N PHE A 89 6.63 17.40 11.41
CA PHE A 89 6.36 16.49 12.54
C PHE A 89 4.92 15.94 12.49
N VAL A 90 3.93 16.82 12.33
CA VAL A 90 2.52 16.43 12.21
C VAL A 90 2.33 15.53 10.98
N THR A 91 2.90 15.90 9.84
CA THR A 91 2.79 15.16 8.59
C THR A 91 3.37 13.74 8.71
N GLU A 92 4.59 13.60 9.24
CA GLU A 92 5.23 12.30 9.38
C GLU A 92 4.54 11.41 10.42
N THR A 93 4.01 12.02 11.50
CA THR A 93 3.25 11.29 12.51
C THR A 93 1.92 10.77 11.95
N ILE A 94 1.18 11.60 11.23
CA ILE A 94 -0.06 11.19 10.55
C ILE A 94 0.22 10.08 9.53
N LYS A 95 1.28 10.20 8.74
CA LYS A 95 1.70 9.14 7.80
C LYS A 95 1.94 7.81 8.50
N ARG A 96 2.62 7.84 9.65
CA ARG A 96 2.88 6.64 10.45
C ARG A 96 1.57 6.03 10.95
N GLU A 97 0.67 6.83 11.53
CA GLU A 97 -0.62 6.34 12.04
C GLU A 97 -1.46 5.73 10.91
N ILE A 98 -1.58 6.42 9.77
CA ILE A 98 -2.33 5.91 8.61
C ILE A 98 -1.74 4.59 8.11
N LYS A 99 -0.41 4.44 8.04
CA LYS A 99 0.23 3.18 7.63
C LYS A 99 -0.11 2.03 8.57
N ILE A 100 -0.10 2.28 9.88
CA ILE A 100 -0.46 1.27 10.88
C ILE A 100 -1.93 0.89 10.73
N ASP A 101 -2.82 1.87 10.59
CA ASP A 101 -4.26 1.63 10.50
C ASP A 101 -4.62 0.89 9.20
N ILE A 102 -3.99 1.24 8.06
CA ILE A 102 -4.17 0.52 6.79
C ILE A 102 -3.67 -0.92 6.93
N PHE A 103 -2.47 -1.12 7.48
CA PHE A 103 -1.92 -2.46 7.64
C PHE A 103 -2.81 -3.31 8.55
N SER A 104 -3.26 -2.74 9.68
CA SER A 104 -4.20 -3.40 10.59
C SER A 104 -5.55 -3.71 9.94
N HIS A 105 -6.00 -2.88 8.99
CA HIS A 105 -7.22 -3.12 8.25
C HIS A 105 -7.02 -4.23 7.20
N LEU A 106 -5.89 -4.19 6.47
CA LEU A 106 -5.54 -5.22 5.48
C LEU A 106 -5.49 -6.62 6.10
N GLU A 107 -4.88 -6.77 7.29
CA GLU A 107 -4.83 -8.05 8.01
C GLU A 107 -6.21 -8.60 8.39
N LYS A 108 -7.23 -7.75 8.43
CA LYS A 108 -8.62 -8.13 8.72
C LYS A 108 -9.47 -8.33 7.46
N LEU A 109 -8.93 -8.10 6.27
CA LEU A 109 -9.67 -8.32 5.04
C LEU A 109 -9.77 -9.82 4.69
N PRO A 110 -10.87 -10.24 4.04
CA PRO A 110 -11.03 -11.61 3.62
C PRO A 110 -10.00 -12.01 2.53
N ILE A 111 -9.69 -13.29 2.45
CA ILE A 111 -8.75 -13.83 1.44
C ILE A 111 -9.19 -13.50 0.01
N SER A 112 -10.50 -13.38 -0.25
CA SER A 112 -11.05 -12.98 -1.53
C SER A 112 -10.52 -11.63 -2.03
N TYR A 113 -10.27 -10.67 -1.13
CA TYR A 113 -9.64 -9.40 -1.47
C TYR A 113 -8.25 -9.59 -2.10
N PHE A 114 -7.40 -10.42 -1.48
CA PHE A 114 -6.03 -10.67 -1.95
C PHE A 114 -5.98 -11.51 -3.23
N LYS A 115 -6.99 -12.35 -3.48
CA LYS A 115 -7.10 -13.08 -4.77
C LYS A 115 -7.52 -12.15 -5.92
N ARG A 116 -8.43 -11.20 -5.65
CA ARG A 116 -8.92 -10.24 -6.64
C ARG A 116 -7.92 -9.14 -6.96
N ASN A 117 -7.16 -8.68 -5.96
CA ASN A 117 -6.25 -7.56 -6.10
C ASN A 117 -4.79 -8.03 -6.23
N LYS A 118 -4.03 -7.37 -7.11
CA LYS A 118 -2.60 -7.66 -7.26
C LYS A 118 -1.82 -7.16 -6.04
N LEU A 119 -0.93 -7.98 -5.50
CA LEU A 119 -0.08 -7.63 -4.35
C LEU A 119 0.68 -6.30 -4.57
N GLY A 120 1.20 -6.08 -5.78
CA GLY A 120 1.93 -4.85 -6.12
C GLY A 120 1.08 -3.58 -6.01
N ASP A 121 -0.22 -3.65 -6.36
CA ASP A 121 -1.14 -2.52 -6.21
C ASP A 121 -1.41 -2.22 -4.72
N THR A 122 -1.67 -3.27 -3.93
CA THR A 122 -1.86 -3.14 -2.48
C THR A 122 -0.62 -2.57 -1.79
N LEU A 123 0.59 -3.02 -2.16
CA LEU A 123 1.84 -2.47 -1.65
C LEU A 123 2.03 -1.01 -2.06
N SER A 124 1.67 -0.63 -3.29
CA SER A 124 1.73 0.77 -3.75
C SER A 124 0.78 1.65 -2.95
N LYS A 125 -0.44 1.18 -2.67
CA LYS A 125 -1.40 1.89 -1.81
C LYS A 125 -0.86 2.08 -0.39
N LEU A 126 -0.24 1.05 0.20
CA LEU A 126 0.34 1.11 1.55
C LEU A 126 1.57 2.03 1.64
N THR A 127 2.38 2.13 0.59
CA THR A 127 3.67 2.88 0.62
C THR A 127 3.55 4.26 -0.03
N ASN A 128 3.28 4.32 -1.33
CA ASN A 128 3.31 5.53 -2.13
C ASN A 128 2.08 6.42 -1.90
N ASP A 129 0.87 5.82 -1.92
CA ASP A 129 -0.37 6.58 -1.82
C ASP A 129 -0.58 7.11 -0.41
N THR A 130 -0.19 6.36 0.62
CA THR A 130 -0.18 6.82 2.02
C THR A 130 0.75 8.01 2.21
N THR A 131 1.91 8.02 1.52
CA THR A 131 2.82 9.15 1.54
C THR A 131 2.18 10.40 0.92
N SER A 132 1.43 10.23 -0.17
CA SER A 132 0.70 11.32 -0.82
C SER A 132 -0.42 11.89 0.07
N LEU A 133 -1.16 11.04 0.75
CA LEU A 133 -2.19 11.45 1.71
C LEU A 133 -1.59 12.26 2.87
N GLY A 134 -0.48 11.83 3.45
CA GLY A 134 0.20 12.55 4.51
C GLY A 134 0.69 13.95 4.08
N ARG A 135 1.14 14.10 2.83
CA ARG A 135 1.60 15.38 2.28
C ARG A 135 0.50 16.44 2.13
N ILE A 136 -0.76 16.04 2.04
CA ILE A 136 -1.88 16.98 1.87
C ILE A 136 -1.88 18.04 2.97
N GLY A 137 -1.61 17.64 4.22
CA GLY A 137 -1.55 18.59 5.33
C GLY A 137 -0.46 19.62 5.19
N PHE A 138 0.75 19.19 4.89
CA PHE A 138 1.88 20.10 4.64
C PHE A 138 1.57 21.08 3.49
N ILE A 139 0.98 20.57 2.40
CA ILE A 139 0.61 21.39 1.25
C ILE A 139 -0.40 22.48 1.64
N ILE A 140 -1.43 22.12 2.42
CA ILE A 140 -2.46 23.07 2.88
C ILE A 140 -1.85 24.18 3.77
N PHE A 141 -0.99 23.82 4.72
CA PHE A 141 -0.33 24.80 5.58
C PHE A 141 0.60 25.73 4.81
N ASP A 142 1.37 25.19 3.88
CA ASP A 142 2.25 25.97 3.02
C ASP A 142 1.43 26.94 2.13
N MET A 143 0.33 26.45 1.54
CA MET A 143 -0.59 27.30 0.80
C MET A 143 -1.17 28.44 1.66
N PHE A 144 -1.54 28.15 2.89
CA PHE A 144 -2.05 29.16 3.83
C PHE A 144 -1.01 30.25 4.11
N LYS A 145 0.25 29.87 4.41
CA LYS A 145 1.36 30.82 4.61
C LYS A 145 1.60 31.69 3.39
N GLU A 146 1.70 31.09 2.20
CA GLU A 146 1.96 31.85 0.98
C GLU A 146 0.77 32.76 0.62
N PHE A 147 -0.46 32.29 0.86
CA PHE A 147 -1.67 33.12 0.68
C PHE A 147 -1.67 34.35 1.59
N LEU A 148 -1.34 34.19 2.87
CA LEU A 148 -1.22 35.31 3.80
C LEU A 148 -0.15 36.31 3.34
N THR A 149 1.00 35.82 2.90
CA THR A 149 2.08 36.66 2.38
C THR A 149 1.62 37.48 1.19
N VAL A 150 0.93 36.87 0.22
CA VAL A 150 0.35 37.58 -0.93
C VAL A 150 -0.68 38.59 -0.48
N LEU A 151 -1.56 38.24 0.46
CA LEU A 151 -2.59 39.15 0.98
C LEU A 151 -1.98 40.40 1.62
N ILE A 152 -0.96 40.24 2.48
CA ILE A 152 -0.29 41.36 3.17
C ILE A 152 0.44 42.29 2.17
N LEU A 153 1.17 41.71 1.22
CA LEU A 153 1.86 42.45 0.18
C LEU A 153 0.89 43.19 -0.74
N THR A 154 -0.23 42.56 -1.11
CA THR A 154 -1.29 43.20 -1.89
C THR A 154 -1.93 44.36 -1.12
N ALA A 155 -2.23 44.17 0.17
CA ALA A 155 -2.73 45.26 1.02
C ALA A 155 -1.76 46.47 1.05
N ARG A 156 -0.44 46.18 1.13
CA ARG A 156 0.58 47.26 1.03
C ARG A 156 0.53 47.96 -0.32
N MET A 157 0.38 47.26 -1.42
CA MET A 157 0.28 47.88 -2.76
C MET A 157 -0.93 48.81 -2.86
N PHE A 158 -2.09 48.40 -2.32
CA PHE A 158 -3.28 49.25 -2.28
C PHE A 158 -3.11 50.52 -1.40
N GLN A 159 -2.35 50.42 -0.31
CA GLN A 159 -2.03 51.57 0.53
C GLN A 159 -1.15 52.63 -0.17
N VAL A 160 -0.34 52.20 -1.13
CA VAL A 160 0.52 53.11 -1.91
C VAL A 160 -0.30 53.82 -2.97
N ASP A 161 -0.90 53.07 -3.87
CA ASP A 161 -1.76 53.63 -4.92
C ASP A 161 -2.71 52.53 -5.43
N TYR A 162 -4.02 52.80 -5.34
CA TYR A 162 -5.03 51.79 -5.70
C TYR A 162 -5.09 51.52 -7.22
N ILE A 163 -4.74 52.51 -8.07
CA ILE A 163 -4.75 52.36 -9.53
C ILE A 163 -3.57 51.47 -9.95
N LEU A 164 -2.36 51.75 -9.42
CA LEU A 164 -1.19 50.89 -9.65
C LEU A 164 -1.44 49.45 -9.20
N ALA A 165 -2.07 49.30 -8.03
CA ALA A 165 -2.44 47.97 -7.51
C ALA A 165 -3.44 47.24 -8.44
N LEU A 166 -4.48 47.92 -8.91
CA LEU A 166 -5.44 47.34 -9.85
C LEU A 166 -4.79 46.97 -11.20
N VAL A 167 -3.97 47.84 -11.77
CA VAL A 167 -3.22 47.57 -13.01
C VAL A 167 -2.36 46.32 -12.84
N SER A 168 -1.62 46.23 -11.74
CA SER A 168 -0.80 45.07 -11.43
C SER A 168 -1.63 43.78 -11.24
N LEU A 169 -2.79 43.87 -10.57
CA LEU A 169 -3.70 42.73 -10.37
C LEU A 169 -4.39 42.28 -11.66
N VAL A 170 -4.71 43.20 -12.60
CA VAL A 170 -5.29 42.86 -13.90
C VAL A 170 -4.29 42.09 -14.78
N LEU A 171 -3.01 42.32 -14.63
CA LEU A 171 -1.94 41.59 -15.36
C LEU A 171 -1.72 40.18 -14.81
N LEU A 172 -2.04 39.91 -13.53
CA LEU A 172 -1.93 38.55 -12.93
C LEU A 172 -2.76 37.47 -13.65
N PRO A 173 -4.05 37.68 -13.99
CA PRO A 173 -4.82 36.72 -14.79
C PRO A 173 -4.20 36.42 -16.15
N LEU A 174 -3.51 37.39 -16.77
CA LEU A 174 -2.81 37.20 -18.03
C LEU A 174 -1.65 36.21 -17.85
N ILE A 175 -0.84 36.39 -16.82
CA ILE A 175 0.25 35.47 -16.44
C ILE A 175 -0.32 34.08 -16.17
N ILE A 176 -1.39 34.00 -15.35
CA ILE A 176 -2.04 32.74 -15.02
C ILE A 176 -2.57 32.03 -16.30
N ARG A 177 -3.13 32.76 -17.24
CA ARG A 177 -3.64 32.21 -18.52
C ARG A 177 -2.51 31.63 -19.37
N VAL A 178 -1.39 32.32 -19.47
CA VAL A 178 -0.19 31.85 -20.16
C VAL A 178 0.36 30.59 -19.49
N VAL A 179 0.56 30.63 -18.19
CA VAL A 179 1.05 29.48 -17.42
C VAL A 179 0.12 28.28 -17.57
N ARG A 180 -1.20 28.46 -17.48
CA ARG A 180 -2.19 27.37 -17.68
C ARG A 180 -2.09 26.73 -19.05
N LYS A 181 -1.85 27.51 -20.12
CA LYS A 181 -1.69 26.98 -21.48
C LYS A 181 -0.47 26.05 -21.57
N PHE A 182 0.64 26.44 -20.97
CA PHE A 182 1.85 25.60 -20.93
C PHE A 182 1.68 24.40 -20.00
N THR A 183 1.05 24.57 -18.84
CA THR A 183 0.77 23.50 -17.91
C THR A 183 -0.05 22.36 -18.55
N LYS A 184 -1.07 22.70 -19.35
CA LYS A 184 -1.83 21.67 -20.11
C LYS A 184 -0.93 20.85 -21.04
N LYS A 185 0.00 21.50 -21.77
CA LYS A 185 0.95 20.80 -22.64
C LYS A 185 1.94 19.95 -21.85
N ILE A 186 2.45 20.49 -20.73
CA ILE A 186 3.37 19.77 -19.85
C ILE A 186 2.68 18.53 -19.26
N ARG A 187 1.42 18.62 -18.83
CA ARG A 187 0.64 17.47 -18.35
C ARG A 187 0.41 16.42 -19.43
N LYS A 188 0.10 16.85 -20.67
CA LYS A 188 -0.08 15.91 -21.79
C LYS A 188 1.21 15.11 -22.05
N TYR A 189 2.32 15.79 -22.29
CA TYR A 189 3.60 15.12 -22.55
C TYR A 189 4.15 14.39 -21.33
N GLY A 190 3.82 14.86 -20.13
CA GLY A 190 4.15 14.19 -18.86
C GLY A 190 3.48 12.82 -18.74
N ARG A 191 2.20 12.69 -19.13
CA ARG A 191 1.50 11.40 -19.19
C ARG A 191 2.12 10.47 -20.23
N GLU A 192 2.33 10.95 -21.46
CA GLU A 192 2.98 10.17 -22.53
C GLU A 192 4.36 9.67 -22.09
N ARG A 193 5.13 10.49 -21.37
CA ARG A 193 6.40 10.09 -20.77
C ARG A 193 6.21 9.02 -19.70
N GLN A 194 5.22 9.18 -18.81
CA GLN A 194 4.96 8.23 -17.73
C GLN A 194 4.59 6.85 -18.29
N ASP A 195 3.76 6.80 -19.34
CA ASP A 195 3.38 5.57 -20.04
C ASP A 195 4.61 4.90 -20.65
N THR A 196 5.51 5.68 -21.28
CA THR A 196 6.75 5.16 -21.88
C THR A 196 7.71 4.64 -20.81
N THR A 197 7.90 5.40 -19.69
CA THR A 197 8.72 4.95 -18.55
C THR A 197 8.13 3.67 -17.94
N GLY A 198 6.80 3.54 -17.87
CA GLY A 198 6.12 2.32 -17.43
C GLY A 198 6.46 1.12 -18.33
N ARG A 199 6.47 1.29 -19.67
CA ARG A 199 6.84 0.23 -20.61
C ARG A 199 8.32 -0.17 -20.49
N VAL A 200 9.23 0.81 -20.32
CA VAL A 200 10.66 0.53 -20.05
C VAL A 200 10.83 -0.28 -18.77
N THR A 201 10.16 0.12 -17.68
CA THR A 201 10.22 -0.57 -16.39
C THR A 201 9.68 -2.01 -16.49
N ALA A 202 8.52 -2.19 -17.13
CA ALA A 202 7.92 -3.51 -17.32
C ALA A 202 8.84 -4.43 -18.14
N PHE A 203 9.39 -3.93 -19.24
CA PHE A 203 10.35 -4.67 -20.06
C PHE A 203 11.63 -5.04 -19.29
N THR A 204 12.14 -4.11 -18.49
CA THR A 204 13.31 -4.36 -17.62
C THR A 204 13.01 -5.46 -16.61
N GLN A 205 11.85 -5.39 -15.93
CA GLN A 205 11.43 -6.41 -14.97
C GLN A 205 11.27 -7.78 -15.62
N GLU A 206 10.63 -7.84 -16.80
CA GLU A 206 10.44 -9.08 -17.57
C GLU A 206 11.79 -9.70 -17.95
N THR A 207 12.70 -8.90 -18.51
CA THR A 207 14.01 -9.38 -18.97
C THR A 207 14.91 -9.81 -17.82
N LEU A 208 14.92 -9.09 -16.69
CA LEU A 208 15.69 -9.49 -15.51
C LEU A 208 15.12 -10.74 -14.87
N SER A 209 13.80 -10.89 -14.82
CA SER A 209 13.15 -12.11 -14.32
C SER A 209 13.42 -13.32 -15.23
N GLY A 210 13.50 -13.09 -16.55
CA GLY A 210 13.80 -14.09 -17.57
C GLY A 210 15.29 -14.22 -17.93
N ILE A 211 16.21 -13.68 -17.13
CA ILE A 211 17.65 -13.60 -17.48
C ILE A 211 18.27 -14.96 -17.80
N PHE A 212 17.83 -16.01 -17.09
CA PHE A 212 18.29 -17.38 -17.33
C PHE A 212 17.95 -17.82 -18.76
N VAL A 213 16.72 -17.57 -19.22
CA VAL A 213 16.26 -17.91 -20.57
C VAL A 213 17.06 -17.12 -21.61
N ILE A 214 17.25 -15.80 -21.41
CA ILE A 214 18.01 -14.96 -22.33
C ILE A 214 19.44 -15.48 -22.49
N LYS A 215 20.07 -15.88 -21.39
CA LYS A 215 21.44 -16.45 -21.39
C LYS A 215 21.47 -17.83 -22.04
N ALA A 216 20.51 -18.69 -21.72
CA ALA A 216 20.43 -20.06 -22.28
C ALA A 216 20.26 -20.05 -23.81
N PHE A 217 19.49 -19.10 -24.34
CA PHE A 217 19.27 -18.95 -25.79
C PHE A 217 20.25 -17.98 -26.48
N ASN A 218 21.21 -17.42 -25.75
CA ASN A 218 22.22 -16.45 -26.26
C ASN A 218 21.64 -15.24 -27.02
N ASN A 219 20.48 -14.74 -26.58
CA ASN A 219 19.73 -13.67 -27.24
C ASN A 219 19.92 -12.28 -26.61
N THR A 220 21.08 -12.05 -25.99
CA THR A 220 21.39 -10.80 -25.26
C THR A 220 21.31 -9.56 -26.17
N ASN A 221 21.84 -9.65 -27.41
CA ASN A 221 21.85 -8.50 -28.32
C ASN A 221 20.44 -8.09 -28.76
N PHE A 222 19.56 -9.04 -29.04
CA PHE A 222 18.16 -8.77 -29.37
C PHE A 222 17.45 -7.99 -28.24
N VAL A 223 17.67 -8.40 -26.99
CA VAL A 223 17.07 -7.75 -25.82
C VAL A 223 17.63 -6.33 -25.64
N ILE A 224 18.94 -6.15 -25.81
CA ILE A 224 19.60 -4.84 -25.73
C ILE A 224 19.05 -3.89 -26.81
N ASP A 225 18.89 -4.35 -28.05
CA ASP A 225 18.41 -3.49 -29.14
C ASP A 225 16.95 -3.07 -28.89
N LYS A 226 16.10 -3.98 -28.43
CA LYS A 226 14.73 -3.64 -28.03
C LYS A 226 14.67 -2.64 -26.87
N TYR A 227 15.58 -2.76 -25.90
CA TYR A 227 15.71 -1.80 -24.80
C TYR A 227 16.16 -0.41 -25.28
N LYS A 228 17.11 -0.35 -26.24
CA LYS A 228 17.54 0.90 -26.87
C LYS A 228 16.39 1.63 -27.55
N ASP A 229 15.53 0.91 -28.27
CA ASP A 229 14.36 1.50 -28.96
C ASP A 229 13.37 2.09 -27.94
N LEU A 230 13.06 1.35 -26.87
CA LEU A 230 12.18 1.81 -25.78
C LEU A 230 12.74 3.04 -25.05
N THR A 231 14.04 3.03 -24.75
CA THR A 231 14.70 4.16 -24.07
C THR A 231 14.83 5.37 -24.99
N LYS A 232 14.97 5.18 -26.31
CA LYS A 232 14.94 6.26 -27.29
C LYS A 232 13.57 6.94 -27.32
N GLU A 233 12.49 6.16 -27.32
CA GLU A 233 11.13 6.70 -27.25
C GLU A 233 10.91 7.49 -25.95
N GLU A 234 11.37 6.95 -24.80
CA GLU A 234 11.32 7.65 -23.51
C GLU A 234 12.08 8.98 -23.57
N PHE A 235 13.29 8.99 -24.13
CA PHE A 235 14.09 10.20 -24.31
C PHE A 235 13.34 11.25 -25.14
N GLU A 236 12.72 10.86 -26.25
CA GLU A 236 11.98 11.79 -27.11
C GLU A 236 10.82 12.45 -26.35
N GLN A 237 10.06 11.70 -25.57
CA GLN A 237 8.96 12.25 -24.77
C GLN A 237 9.47 13.13 -23.61
N ALA A 238 10.56 12.73 -22.96
CA ALA A 238 11.23 13.54 -21.93
C ALA A 238 11.72 14.87 -22.52
N TYR A 239 12.33 14.84 -23.71
CA TYR A 239 12.85 16.03 -24.39
C TYR A 239 11.73 16.98 -24.84
N LYS A 240 10.60 16.44 -25.36
CA LYS A 240 9.40 17.25 -25.65
C LYS A 240 8.89 17.97 -24.41
N THR A 241 8.80 17.26 -23.28
CA THR A 241 8.38 17.84 -22.01
C THR A 241 9.33 18.96 -21.57
N THR A 242 10.64 18.70 -21.65
CA THR A 242 11.68 19.67 -21.26
C THR A 242 11.65 20.92 -22.15
N LYS A 243 11.48 20.78 -23.46
CA LYS A 243 11.32 21.92 -24.40
C LYS A 243 10.15 22.82 -24.03
N VAL A 244 9.02 22.25 -23.59
CA VAL A 244 7.87 23.04 -23.19
C VAL A 244 8.12 23.71 -21.83
N LYS A 245 8.70 22.99 -20.87
CA LYS A 245 9.06 23.54 -19.55
C LYS A 245 10.04 24.71 -19.67
N ALA A 246 11.07 24.57 -20.50
CA ALA A 246 12.10 25.57 -20.71
C ALA A 246 11.55 26.90 -21.28
N LYS A 247 10.42 26.89 -22.01
CA LYS A 247 9.79 28.11 -22.53
C LYS A 247 9.04 28.92 -21.47
N VAL A 248 8.66 28.31 -20.33
CA VAL A 248 7.83 28.96 -19.31
C VAL A 248 8.60 30.10 -18.61
N SER A 249 9.86 29.86 -18.23
CA SER A 249 10.66 30.85 -17.50
C SER A 249 10.95 32.12 -18.30
N PRO A 250 11.47 32.06 -19.54
CA PRO A 250 11.70 33.25 -20.36
C PRO A 250 10.42 34.06 -20.64
N ILE A 251 9.31 33.37 -20.91
CA ILE A 251 8.04 34.06 -21.17
C ILE A 251 7.56 34.81 -19.90
N ASN A 252 7.66 34.16 -18.73
CA ASN A 252 7.31 34.82 -17.48
C ASN A 252 8.22 36.00 -17.19
N GLU A 253 9.51 35.93 -17.49
CA GLU A 253 10.47 37.02 -17.34
C GLU A 253 10.10 38.24 -18.20
N VAL A 254 9.79 38.02 -19.48
CA VAL A 254 9.33 39.10 -20.37
C VAL A 254 8.05 39.73 -19.86
N ILE A 255 7.05 38.95 -19.43
CA ILE A 255 5.79 39.49 -18.91
C ILE A 255 6.03 40.28 -17.62
N THR A 256 6.87 39.77 -16.71
CA THR A 256 7.19 40.45 -15.44
C THR A 256 7.95 41.76 -15.68
N THR A 257 8.92 41.76 -16.59
CA THR A 257 9.66 42.96 -16.98
C THR A 257 8.72 44.01 -17.57
N PHE A 258 7.84 43.60 -18.49
CA PHE A 258 6.82 44.50 -19.06
C PHE A 258 5.90 45.08 -17.98
N MET A 259 5.49 44.28 -17.00
CA MET A 259 4.68 44.74 -15.87
C MET A 259 5.43 45.79 -15.03
N VAL A 260 6.71 45.52 -14.71
CA VAL A 260 7.55 46.49 -13.97
C VAL A 260 7.69 47.78 -14.74
N LEU A 261 7.93 47.73 -16.06
CA LEU A 261 8.03 48.93 -16.91
C LEU A 261 6.73 49.75 -16.89
N LEU A 262 5.55 49.14 -16.97
CA LEU A 262 4.26 49.82 -16.86
C LEU A 262 4.09 50.50 -15.49
N VAL A 263 4.47 49.81 -14.41
CA VAL A 263 4.43 50.33 -13.04
C VAL A 263 5.35 51.54 -12.91
N VAL A 264 6.59 51.45 -13.44
CA VAL A 264 7.56 52.56 -13.39
C VAL A 264 7.09 53.76 -14.24
N LEU A 265 6.52 53.50 -15.41
CA LEU A 265 6.02 54.53 -16.31
C LEU A 265 4.85 55.29 -15.70
N TYR A 266 3.82 54.60 -15.19
CA TYR A 266 2.69 55.22 -14.52
C TYR A 266 3.08 55.86 -13.19
N GLY A 267 3.90 55.16 -12.36
CA GLY A 267 4.42 55.71 -11.11
C GLY A 267 5.28 56.95 -11.31
N GLY A 268 6.13 56.97 -12.34
CA GLY A 268 6.90 58.16 -12.75
C GLY A 268 6.00 59.34 -13.13
N TYR A 269 4.92 59.09 -13.88
CA TYR A 269 3.90 60.09 -14.17
C TYR A 269 3.26 60.67 -12.90
N GLN A 270 2.89 59.76 -11.96
CA GLN A 270 2.29 60.19 -10.67
C GLN A 270 3.24 61.00 -9.80
N ILE A 271 4.56 60.76 -9.86
CA ILE A 271 5.56 61.51 -9.11
C ILE A 271 5.84 62.86 -9.81
N LEU A 272 6.13 62.85 -11.11
CA LEU A 272 6.66 64.02 -11.83
C LEU A 272 5.56 65.03 -12.21
N VAL A 273 4.37 64.54 -12.61
CA VAL A 273 3.28 65.36 -13.15
C VAL A 273 2.16 65.50 -12.13
N ALA A 274 1.58 64.42 -11.65
CA ALA A 274 0.43 64.46 -10.76
C ALA A 274 0.78 64.77 -9.29
N LYS A 275 2.02 64.54 -8.87
CA LYS A 275 2.55 64.78 -7.51
C LYS A 275 1.73 64.12 -6.40
N ARG A 276 1.18 62.91 -6.66
CA ARG A 276 0.30 62.19 -5.73
C ARG A 276 1.03 61.16 -4.86
N ILE A 277 2.14 60.64 -5.33
CA ILE A 277 2.96 59.63 -4.60
C ILE A 277 4.41 60.12 -4.52
N THR A 278 5.15 59.62 -3.51
CA THR A 278 6.58 59.92 -3.33
C THR A 278 7.44 58.91 -4.12
N SER A 279 8.73 59.23 -4.29
CA SER A 279 9.70 58.28 -4.86
C SER A 279 9.83 57.02 -3.99
N GLY A 280 9.73 57.18 -2.66
CA GLY A 280 9.73 56.07 -1.72
C GLY A 280 8.47 55.19 -1.85
N ASP A 281 7.31 55.79 -2.17
CA ASP A 281 6.10 55.04 -2.45
C ASP A 281 6.27 54.12 -3.67
N LEU A 282 6.83 54.64 -4.76
CA LEU A 282 7.07 53.84 -5.97
C LEU A 282 8.04 52.68 -5.69
N ILE A 283 9.15 52.96 -4.97
CA ILE A 283 10.11 51.89 -4.61
C ILE A 283 9.48 50.85 -3.68
N SER A 284 8.67 51.29 -2.71
CA SER A 284 7.91 50.40 -1.84
C SER A 284 6.97 49.49 -2.63
N PHE A 285 6.28 50.04 -3.64
CA PHE A 285 5.40 49.28 -4.52
C PHE A 285 6.16 48.23 -5.36
N VAL A 286 7.26 48.63 -6.00
CA VAL A 286 8.10 47.73 -6.81
C VAL A 286 8.70 46.63 -5.93
N THR A 287 9.13 46.98 -4.72
CA THR A 287 9.64 45.99 -3.74
C THR A 287 8.55 44.99 -3.34
N ALA A 288 7.34 45.47 -3.03
CA ALA A 288 6.21 44.59 -2.71
C ALA A 288 5.85 43.65 -3.88
N LEU A 289 5.83 44.21 -5.09
CA LEU A 289 5.58 43.44 -6.32
C LEU A 289 6.65 42.34 -6.54
N GLY A 290 7.92 42.66 -6.36
CA GLY A 290 9.03 41.74 -6.45
C GLY A 290 8.96 40.64 -5.42
N LEU A 291 8.68 40.99 -4.15
CA LEU A 291 8.52 40.04 -3.06
C LEU A 291 7.30 39.09 -3.25
N MET A 292 6.24 39.54 -3.93
CA MET A 292 5.03 38.79 -4.18
C MET A 292 5.22 37.68 -5.22
N HIS A 293 6.20 37.78 -6.11
CA HIS A 293 6.40 36.84 -7.22
C HIS A 293 6.64 35.41 -6.74
N GLN A 294 7.48 35.17 -5.74
CA GLN A 294 7.79 33.84 -5.21
C GLN A 294 6.61 33.18 -4.50
N PRO A 295 5.91 33.83 -3.55
CA PRO A 295 4.67 33.35 -2.95
C PRO A 295 3.61 32.92 -3.97
N LEU A 296 3.36 33.72 -4.99
CA LEU A 296 2.41 33.38 -6.06
C LEU A 296 2.82 32.13 -6.84
N LYS A 297 4.11 32.02 -7.19
CA LYS A 297 4.64 30.83 -7.87
C LYS A 297 4.50 29.58 -7.00
N ARG A 298 4.78 29.69 -5.69
CA ARG A 298 4.61 28.59 -4.73
C ARG A 298 3.14 28.19 -4.59
N LEU A 299 2.20 29.13 -4.47
CA LEU A 299 0.76 28.83 -4.42
C LEU A 299 0.29 28.01 -5.63
N ILE A 300 0.73 28.39 -6.83
CA ILE A 300 0.40 27.66 -8.06
C ILE A 300 0.99 26.25 -8.03
N SER A 301 2.27 26.12 -7.63
CA SER A 301 2.92 24.83 -7.52
C SER A 301 2.24 23.94 -6.50
N LYS A 302 1.98 24.44 -5.30
CA LYS A 302 1.32 23.70 -4.22
C LYS A 302 -0.11 23.29 -4.55
N ASN A 303 -0.85 24.11 -5.29
CA ASN A 303 -2.15 23.71 -5.79
C ASN A 303 -2.05 22.53 -6.78
N ASN A 304 -1.02 22.49 -7.63
CA ASN A 304 -0.77 21.35 -8.50
C ASN A 304 -0.41 20.10 -7.66
N ASP A 305 0.50 20.25 -6.68
CA ASP A 305 0.89 19.15 -5.77
C ASP A 305 -0.33 18.57 -5.03
N LEU A 306 -1.27 19.43 -4.61
CA LEU A 306 -2.52 19.02 -3.99
C LEU A 306 -3.39 18.21 -4.96
N GLN A 307 -3.58 18.72 -6.19
CA GLN A 307 -4.37 18.03 -7.21
C GLN A 307 -3.77 16.67 -7.62
N ASP A 308 -2.45 16.55 -7.61
CA ASP A 308 -1.75 15.30 -7.90
C ASP A 308 -1.81 14.30 -6.71
N SER A 309 -1.94 14.80 -5.48
CA SER A 309 -2.02 13.97 -4.26
C SER A 309 -3.43 13.43 -3.97
N LEU A 310 -4.50 14.13 -4.40
CA LEU A 310 -5.87 13.74 -4.11
C LEU A 310 -6.26 12.36 -4.67
N PRO A 311 -5.96 12.00 -5.94
CA PRO A 311 -6.29 10.67 -6.46
C PRO A 311 -5.60 9.53 -5.70
N SER A 312 -4.34 9.74 -5.28
CA SER A 312 -3.62 8.77 -4.45
C SER A 312 -4.26 8.61 -3.07
N ALA A 313 -4.70 9.73 -2.48
CA ALA A 313 -5.42 9.71 -1.22
C ALA A 313 -6.77 8.98 -1.32
N ASP A 314 -7.49 9.15 -2.42
CA ASP A 314 -8.77 8.45 -2.67
C ASP A 314 -8.57 6.93 -2.76
N ARG A 315 -7.47 6.44 -3.39
CA ARG A 315 -7.12 5.01 -3.42
C ARG A 315 -6.81 4.42 -2.04
N VAL A 316 -6.26 5.23 -1.13
CA VAL A 316 -6.07 4.81 0.27
C VAL A 316 -7.42 4.65 0.97
N VAL A 317 -8.37 5.56 0.70
CA VAL A 317 -9.71 5.50 1.28
C VAL A 317 -10.47 4.25 0.80
N GLU A 318 -10.28 3.84 -0.46
CA GLU A 318 -10.88 2.60 -0.99
C GLU A 318 -10.55 1.38 -0.13
N ILE A 319 -9.31 1.30 0.42
CA ILE A 319 -8.95 0.18 1.31
C ILE A 319 -9.80 0.21 2.58
N PHE A 320 -9.99 1.38 3.20
CA PHE A 320 -10.82 1.50 4.40
C PHE A 320 -12.31 1.25 4.15
N ASP A 321 -12.77 1.37 2.90
CA ASP A 321 -14.15 1.08 2.50
C ASP A 321 -14.40 -0.42 2.25
N GLU A 322 -13.33 -1.22 2.04
CA GLU A 322 -13.44 -2.66 1.92
C GLU A 322 -13.93 -3.26 3.24
N LYS A 323 -14.85 -4.20 3.13
CA LYS A 323 -15.43 -4.85 4.30
C LYS A 323 -14.43 -5.83 4.91
N VAL A 324 -14.20 -5.69 6.19
CA VAL A 324 -13.43 -6.68 6.96
C VAL A 324 -14.13 -8.04 6.95
N GLU A 325 -13.36 -9.09 7.19
CA GLU A 325 -13.89 -10.44 7.32
C GLU A 325 -14.94 -10.49 8.45
N THR A 326 -16.11 -11.03 8.15
CA THR A 326 -17.19 -11.11 9.14
C THR A 326 -16.87 -12.20 10.16
N ASP A 327 -16.74 -11.81 11.42
CA ASP A 327 -16.42 -12.71 12.51
C ASP A 327 -17.56 -13.71 12.76
N VAL A 328 -18.79 -13.24 12.91
CA VAL A 328 -19.98 -14.04 13.17
C VAL A 328 -21.12 -13.63 12.24
N PHE A 329 -21.87 -14.61 11.71
CA PHE A 329 -23.09 -14.40 10.95
C PHE A 329 -24.31 -14.81 11.80
N GLY A 330 -25.07 -13.85 12.28
CA GLY A 330 -26.23 -14.10 13.17
C GLY A 330 -25.85 -14.09 14.65
N GLU A 331 -26.48 -14.99 15.43
CA GLU A 331 -26.20 -15.10 16.87
C GLU A 331 -24.90 -15.85 17.12
N ALA A 332 -24.00 -15.27 17.89
CA ALA A 332 -22.74 -15.88 18.28
C ALA A 332 -22.98 -17.07 19.23
N VAL A 333 -22.30 -18.17 18.96
CA VAL A 333 -22.31 -19.36 19.80
C VAL A 333 -20.93 -19.53 20.42
N GLU A 334 -20.85 -19.66 21.73
CA GLU A 334 -19.64 -20.07 22.43
C GLU A 334 -19.35 -21.53 22.09
N PHE A 335 -18.16 -21.80 21.54
CA PHE A 335 -17.75 -23.13 21.09
C PHE A 335 -16.43 -23.55 21.75
N ASN A 336 -16.54 -24.13 22.96
CA ASN A 336 -15.39 -24.60 23.74
C ASN A 336 -15.24 -26.14 23.73
N GLU A 337 -16.17 -26.83 23.10
CA GLU A 337 -16.20 -28.30 23.07
C GLU A 337 -15.16 -28.86 22.10
N LYS A 338 -14.77 -30.13 22.33
CA LYS A 338 -14.01 -30.91 21.34
C LYS A 338 -14.92 -31.25 20.17
N ILE A 339 -14.34 -31.24 18.98
CA ILE A 339 -15.04 -31.59 17.74
C ILE A 339 -15.31 -33.08 17.73
N GLN A 340 -16.60 -33.46 17.58
CA GLN A 340 -17.06 -34.83 17.49
C GLN A 340 -17.48 -35.19 16.07
N ASP A 341 -18.13 -34.25 15.36
CA ASP A 341 -18.53 -34.44 13.96
C ASP A 341 -18.43 -33.14 13.17
N ILE A 342 -18.30 -33.30 11.85
CA ILE A 342 -18.31 -32.22 10.87
C ILE A 342 -19.25 -32.63 9.75
N LYS A 343 -20.25 -31.78 9.45
CA LYS A 343 -21.23 -32.09 8.39
C LYS A 343 -21.32 -30.96 7.39
N PHE A 344 -21.31 -31.33 6.13
CA PHE A 344 -21.65 -30.49 5.00
C PHE A 344 -23.07 -30.86 4.56
N GLU A 345 -23.97 -29.87 4.56
CA GLU A 345 -25.38 -30.09 4.24
C GLU A 345 -25.79 -29.19 3.07
N ASN A 346 -25.99 -29.81 1.90
CA ASN A 346 -26.41 -29.16 0.65
C ASN A 346 -25.56 -27.94 0.29
N VAL A 347 -24.24 -28.03 0.45
CA VAL A 347 -23.33 -26.89 0.26
C VAL A 347 -23.14 -26.57 -1.21
N ASN A 348 -23.52 -25.35 -1.60
CA ASN A 348 -23.23 -24.75 -2.89
C ASN A 348 -22.30 -23.54 -2.70
N TYR A 349 -21.37 -23.39 -3.64
CA TYR A 349 -20.44 -22.25 -3.61
C TYR A 349 -19.98 -21.85 -5.01
N LYS A 350 -19.91 -20.54 -5.25
CA LYS A 350 -19.27 -19.92 -6.42
C LYS A 350 -18.35 -18.78 -5.99
N TYR A 351 -17.30 -18.52 -6.77
CA TYR A 351 -16.45 -17.35 -6.55
C TYR A 351 -17.17 -16.08 -7.05
N ASP A 352 -16.89 -14.94 -6.41
CA ASP A 352 -17.50 -13.62 -6.75
C ASP A 352 -17.39 -13.26 -8.23
N ASP A 353 -16.31 -13.72 -8.90
CA ASP A 353 -16.02 -13.44 -10.32
C ASP A 353 -16.67 -14.49 -11.27
N SER A 354 -17.42 -15.47 -10.74
CA SER A 354 -18.02 -16.55 -11.52
C SER A 354 -19.53 -16.59 -11.35
N ASN A 355 -20.25 -16.84 -12.45
CA ASN A 355 -21.68 -17.11 -12.42
C ASN A 355 -21.99 -18.60 -12.20
N GLU A 356 -21.00 -19.49 -12.29
CA GLU A 356 -21.18 -20.92 -12.15
C GLU A 356 -20.76 -21.40 -10.77
N TYR A 357 -21.54 -22.34 -10.22
CA TYR A 357 -21.20 -23.01 -8.97
C TYR A 357 -19.98 -23.91 -9.17
N VAL A 358 -18.94 -23.69 -8.35
CA VAL A 358 -17.74 -24.53 -8.26
C VAL A 358 -17.99 -25.76 -7.39
N LEU A 359 -18.86 -25.64 -6.39
CA LEU A 359 -19.36 -26.75 -5.57
C LEU A 359 -20.87 -26.78 -5.68
N LYS A 360 -21.42 -28.00 -5.87
CA LYS A 360 -22.83 -28.22 -6.12
C LYS A 360 -23.35 -29.35 -5.22
N ASN A 361 -24.29 -29.01 -4.35
CA ASN A 361 -24.99 -29.92 -3.47
C ASN A 361 -24.07 -30.89 -2.71
N ILE A 362 -23.02 -30.37 -2.11
CA ILE A 362 -22.07 -31.18 -1.35
C ILE A 362 -22.70 -31.61 -0.03
N ASN A 363 -22.76 -32.93 0.16
CA ASN A 363 -23.22 -33.59 1.37
C ASN A 363 -22.13 -34.53 1.86
N LEU A 364 -21.60 -34.33 3.07
CA LEU A 364 -20.51 -35.12 3.63
C LEU A 364 -20.62 -35.10 5.16
N ASP A 365 -20.52 -36.27 5.78
CA ASP A 365 -20.47 -36.48 7.23
C ASP A 365 -19.11 -37.08 7.61
N VAL A 366 -18.41 -36.41 8.56
CA VAL A 366 -17.07 -36.79 9.02
C VAL A 366 -17.07 -36.87 10.53
N LYS A 367 -16.62 -37.97 11.09
CA LYS A 367 -16.47 -38.14 12.55
C LYS A 367 -15.09 -37.70 13.02
N ALA A 368 -15.00 -37.35 14.31
CA ALA A 368 -13.71 -37.04 14.92
C ALA A 368 -12.71 -38.18 14.75
N GLY A 369 -11.49 -37.83 14.36
CA GLY A 369 -10.40 -38.78 14.15
C GLY A 369 -10.38 -39.46 12.77
N GLU A 370 -11.40 -39.26 11.93
CA GLU A 370 -11.40 -39.82 10.56
C GLU A 370 -10.40 -39.08 9.66
N ILE A 371 -9.72 -39.85 8.80
CA ILE A 371 -8.89 -39.32 7.71
C ILE A 371 -9.73 -39.39 6.43
N VAL A 372 -10.03 -38.18 5.88
CA VAL A 372 -10.84 -38.04 4.66
C VAL A 372 -9.95 -37.58 3.51
N ALA A 373 -9.82 -38.40 2.47
CA ALA A 373 -9.04 -38.08 1.28
C ALA A 373 -9.93 -37.60 0.14
N PHE A 374 -9.65 -36.39 -0.38
CA PHE A 374 -10.30 -35.86 -1.58
C PHE A 374 -9.50 -36.20 -2.83
N VAL A 375 -10.14 -36.92 -3.78
CA VAL A 375 -9.56 -37.38 -5.04
C VAL A 375 -10.37 -36.84 -6.22
N GLY A 376 -9.72 -36.53 -7.33
CA GLY A 376 -10.38 -36.02 -8.54
C GLY A 376 -9.45 -35.18 -9.40
N LYS A 377 -9.88 -34.89 -10.63
CA LYS A 377 -9.11 -34.06 -11.58
C LYS A 377 -8.85 -32.67 -11.04
N SER A 378 -7.83 -31.96 -11.60
CA SER A 378 -7.62 -30.56 -11.29
C SER A 378 -8.89 -29.75 -11.64
N GLY A 379 -9.26 -28.79 -10.78
CA GLY A 379 -10.48 -27.98 -10.96
C GLY A 379 -11.78 -28.67 -10.49
N SER A 380 -11.75 -29.88 -9.92
CA SER A 380 -12.97 -30.56 -9.44
C SER A 380 -13.59 -29.97 -8.16
N GLY A 381 -12.95 -28.97 -7.52
CA GLY A 381 -13.49 -28.30 -6.32
C GLY A 381 -12.86 -28.71 -4.99
N LYS A 382 -11.87 -29.62 -4.95
CA LYS A 382 -11.24 -30.12 -3.71
C LYS A 382 -10.70 -29.00 -2.80
N THR A 383 -9.83 -28.14 -3.32
CA THR A 383 -9.25 -27.04 -2.57
C THR A 383 -10.31 -26.02 -2.13
N THR A 384 -11.35 -25.81 -2.95
CA THR A 384 -12.47 -24.93 -2.59
C THR A 384 -13.24 -25.46 -1.39
N LEU A 385 -13.52 -26.77 -1.35
CA LEU A 385 -14.24 -27.41 -0.26
C LEU A 385 -13.47 -27.26 1.08
N VAL A 386 -12.17 -27.50 1.05
CA VAL A 386 -11.31 -27.37 2.24
C VAL A 386 -11.20 -25.91 2.70
N ASN A 387 -11.17 -24.97 1.76
CA ASN A 387 -11.17 -23.54 2.08
C ASN A 387 -12.49 -23.06 2.70
N LEU A 388 -13.63 -23.66 2.31
CA LEU A 388 -14.91 -23.40 2.98
C LEU A 388 -14.93 -23.94 4.41
N LEU A 389 -14.36 -25.13 4.61
CA LEU A 389 -14.20 -25.70 5.96
C LEU A 389 -13.37 -24.77 6.86
N ALA A 390 -12.27 -24.20 6.35
CA ALA A 390 -11.44 -23.26 7.09
C ALA A 390 -12.08 -21.85 7.24
N ARG A 391 -13.29 -21.64 6.70
CA ARG A 391 -13.95 -20.33 6.62
C ARG A 391 -13.10 -19.23 5.97
N PHE A 392 -12.28 -19.60 4.96
CA PHE A 392 -11.64 -18.62 4.10
C PHE A 392 -12.62 -18.02 3.09
N PHE A 393 -13.69 -18.76 2.82
CA PHE A 393 -14.87 -18.34 2.08
C PHE A 393 -16.12 -18.82 2.82
N ASN A 394 -17.26 -18.22 2.51
CA ASN A 394 -18.54 -18.61 3.09
C ASN A 394 -19.40 -19.30 2.04
N THR A 395 -20.20 -20.29 2.45
CA THR A 395 -21.13 -20.98 1.56
C THR A 395 -22.20 -20.00 1.04
N ASP A 396 -22.56 -20.11 -0.25
CA ASP A 396 -23.69 -19.35 -0.81
C ASP A 396 -25.01 -19.95 -0.34
N GLU A 397 -25.13 -21.28 -0.42
CA GLU A 397 -26.28 -22.06 0.03
C GLU A 397 -25.81 -23.24 0.87
N GLY A 398 -26.72 -23.78 1.67
CA GLY A 398 -26.40 -24.86 2.60
C GLY A 398 -25.59 -24.37 3.81
N LYS A 399 -25.10 -25.31 4.58
CA LYS A 399 -24.31 -25.02 5.79
C LYS A 399 -23.26 -26.08 6.05
N ILE A 400 -22.21 -25.65 6.76
CA ILE A 400 -21.21 -26.55 7.35
C ILE A 400 -21.39 -26.46 8.86
N THR A 401 -21.53 -27.58 9.53
CA THR A 401 -21.73 -27.65 10.99
C THR A 401 -20.62 -28.44 11.65
N VAL A 402 -20.30 -28.07 12.89
CA VAL A 402 -19.41 -28.79 13.80
C VAL A 402 -20.20 -29.06 15.08
N ASN A 403 -20.34 -30.32 15.49
CA ASN A 403 -21.22 -30.71 16.59
C ASN A 403 -22.64 -30.14 16.46
N GLY A 404 -23.17 -30.08 15.22
CA GLY A 404 -24.48 -29.49 14.92
C GLY A 404 -24.53 -27.94 14.92
N VAL A 405 -23.48 -27.24 15.33
CA VAL A 405 -23.40 -25.78 15.31
C VAL A 405 -22.87 -25.30 13.95
N ASN A 406 -23.58 -24.36 13.31
CA ASN A 406 -23.12 -23.77 12.05
C ASN A 406 -21.81 -23.01 12.29
N ILE A 407 -20.78 -23.32 11.50
CA ILE A 407 -19.47 -22.67 11.63
C ILE A 407 -19.52 -21.16 11.43
N LYS A 408 -20.51 -20.63 10.73
CA LYS A 408 -20.73 -19.18 10.55
C LYS A 408 -21.11 -18.47 11.85
N ASN A 409 -21.64 -19.20 12.83
CA ASN A 409 -22.08 -18.66 14.13
C ASN A 409 -21.00 -18.76 15.21
N ILE A 410 -19.87 -19.37 14.93
CA ILE A 410 -18.73 -19.48 15.84
C ILE A 410 -17.77 -18.31 15.57
N HIS A 411 -17.20 -17.71 16.61
CA HIS A 411 -16.16 -16.69 16.44
C HIS A 411 -14.97 -17.24 15.66
N LEU A 412 -14.47 -16.47 14.68
CA LEU A 412 -13.40 -16.90 13.78
C LEU A 412 -12.14 -17.33 14.53
N ASP A 413 -11.74 -16.59 15.54
CA ASP A 413 -10.54 -16.91 16.32
C ASP A 413 -10.68 -18.23 17.07
N ILE A 414 -11.85 -18.48 17.66
CA ILE A 414 -12.16 -19.75 18.35
C ILE A 414 -12.13 -20.90 17.32
N TYR A 415 -12.83 -20.71 16.21
CA TYR A 415 -12.95 -21.73 15.18
C TYR A 415 -11.60 -22.02 14.52
N ARG A 416 -10.87 -21.00 14.04
CA ARG A 416 -9.57 -21.17 13.38
C ARG A 416 -8.46 -21.67 14.32
N ASN A 417 -8.60 -21.50 15.61
CA ASN A 417 -7.68 -22.13 16.57
C ASN A 417 -7.79 -23.67 16.59
N LYS A 418 -8.93 -24.22 16.17
CA LYS A 418 -9.13 -25.68 16.06
C LYS A 418 -8.42 -26.30 14.87
N PHE A 419 -7.91 -25.52 13.90
CA PHE A 419 -7.25 -26.06 12.70
C PHE A 419 -5.76 -25.83 12.67
N ALA A 420 -5.06 -26.70 11.89
CA ALA A 420 -3.84 -26.33 11.22
C ALA A 420 -3.89 -26.73 9.74
N ILE A 421 -3.12 -26.02 8.93
CA ILE A 421 -3.05 -26.25 7.49
C ILE A 421 -1.59 -26.38 7.11
N VAL A 422 -1.28 -27.46 6.37
CA VAL A 422 -0.01 -27.63 5.67
C VAL A 422 -0.30 -27.46 4.17
N PRO A 423 0.04 -26.27 3.61
CA PRO A 423 -0.27 -25.97 2.22
C PRO A 423 0.70 -26.67 1.26
N GLN A 424 0.31 -26.76 0.00
CA GLN A 424 1.12 -27.30 -1.09
C GLN A 424 2.47 -26.57 -1.23
N GLU A 425 2.44 -25.25 -1.32
CA GLU A 425 3.63 -24.41 -1.31
C GLU A 425 3.89 -23.90 0.11
N THR A 426 4.97 -24.38 0.69
CA THR A 426 5.36 -23.98 2.04
C THR A 426 5.93 -22.57 2.07
N PHE A 427 5.29 -21.70 2.84
CA PHE A 427 5.75 -20.34 3.07
C PHE A 427 6.41 -20.21 4.46
N LEU A 428 7.68 -19.78 4.47
CA LEU A 428 8.39 -19.41 5.69
C LEU A 428 8.58 -17.87 5.71
N PHE A 429 8.32 -17.29 6.86
CA PHE A 429 8.58 -15.86 7.07
C PHE A 429 10.07 -15.61 7.28
N GLY A 430 10.55 -14.44 6.88
CA GLY A 430 11.89 -13.99 7.24
C GLY A 430 12.07 -13.99 8.76
N GLY A 431 13.20 -14.51 9.23
CA GLY A 431 13.49 -14.69 10.65
C GLY A 431 14.12 -16.07 10.90
N THR A 432 14.16 -16.49 12.17
CA THR A 432 14.79 -17.74 12.57
C THR A 432 13.87 -18.95 12.38
N ILE A 433 14.43 -20.14 12.38
CA ILE A 433 13.67 -21.41 12.40
C ILE A 433 12.76 -21.46 13.64
N LYS A 434 13.27 -21.06 14.80
CA LYS A 434 12.53 -20.97 16.06
C LYS A 434 11.29 -20.11 15.93
N GLU A 435 11.43 -18.89 15.38
CA GLU A 435 10.31 -17.97 15.11
C GLU A 435 9.31 -18.56 14.12
N ASN A 436 9.77 -19.26 13.10
CA ASN A 436 8.91 -19.93 12.14
C ASN A 436 8.12 -21.10 12.71
N ILE A 437 8.68 -21.87 13.64
CA ILE A 437 7.97 -22.98 14.30
C ILE A 437 6.97 -22.42 15.32
N SER A 438 7.39 -21.49 16.20
CA SER A 438 6.52 -20.91 17.23
C SER A 438 5.41 -20.05 16.64
N PHE A 439 5.67 -19.38 15.54
CA PHE A 439 4.77 -18.50 14.79
C PHE A 439 3.98 -17.53 15.70
N GLY A 440 4.70 -16.82 16.56
CA GLY A 440 4.15 -15.83 17.49
C GLY A 440 3.46 -16.40 18.74
N LYS A 441 3.45 -17.72 18.93
CA LYS A 441 2.98 -18.35 20.16
C LYS A 441 4.07 -18.28 21.23
N ASN A 442 3.63 -18.03 22.46
CA ASN A 442 4.53 -18.13 23.62
C ASN A 442 4.65 -19.59 24.06
N VAL A 443 5.62 -20.31 23.51
CA VAL A 443 5.90 -21.73 23.74
C VAL A 443 7.34 -21.90 24.24
N SER A 444 7.59 -22.93 25.02
CA SER A 444 8.92 -23.23 25.54
C SER A 444 9.85 -23.80 24.46
N ASP A 445 11.15 -23.74 24.71
CA ASP A 445 12.15 -24.35 23.80
C ASP A 445 11.99 -25.87 23.73
N GLU A 446 11.56 -26.51 24.83
CA GLU A 446 11.27 -27.95 24.89
C GLU A 446 10.11 -28.33 23.96
N GLU A 447 9.04 -27.51 23.94
CA GLU A 447 7.90 -27.73 23.04
C GLU A 447 8.30 -27.56 21.56
N ILE A 448 9.14 -26.57 21.25
CA ILE A 448 9.68 -26.36 19.89
C ILE A 448 10.54 -27.54 19.46
N ILE A 449 11.43 -28.01 20.33
CA ILE A 449 12.28 -29.18 20.09
C ILE A 449 11.43 -30.44 19.89
N SER A 450 10.41 -30.64 20.72
CA SER A 450 9.48 -31.77 20.60
C SER A 450 8.76 -31.76 19.26
N ALA A 451 8.18 -30.63 18.87
CA ALA A 451 7.53 -30.47 17.57
C ALA A 451 8.48 -30.70 16.40
N ALA A 452 9.73 -30.21 16.49
CA ALA A 452 10.76 -30.44 15.48
C ALA A 452 11.15 -31.91 15.36
N LYS A 453 11.20 -32.65 16.46
CA LYS A 453 11.44 -34.11 16.47
C LYS A 453 10.31 -34.85 15.80
N MET A 454 9.06 -34.56 16.17
CA MET A 454 7.87 -35.19 15.57
C MET A 454 7.75 -34.87 14.07
N ALA A 455 8.25 -33.72 13.63
CA ALA A 455 8.28 -33.33 12.23
C ALA A 455 9.53 -33.82 11.47
N ASN A 456 10.35 -34.69 12.03
CA ASN A 456 11.65 -35.11 11.47
C ASN A 456 12.56 -33.93 11.09
N ALA A 457 12.39 -32.76 11.75
CA ALA A 457 13.16 -31.56 11.48
C ALA A 457 14.39 -31.40 12.39
N TYR A 458 14.37 -32.02 13.56
CA TYR A 458 15.38 -31.81 14.60
C TYR A 458 16.82 -32.10 14.14
N ASN A 459 17.05 -33.20 13.44
CA ASN A 459 18.40 -33.65 13.07
C ASN A 459 19.05 -32.64 12.11
N PHE A 460 18.39 -32.27 11.01
CA PHE A 460 18.98 -31.30 10.08
C PHE A 460 19.15 -29.91 10.73
N ILE A 461 18.28 -29.51 11.65
CA ILE A 461 18.42 -28.23 12.37
C ILE A 461 19.67 -28.26 13.25
N GLN A 462 19.94 -29.37 13.93
CA GLN A 462 21.07 -29.47 14.87
C GLN A 462 22.42 -29.78 14.20
N GLU A 463 22.41 -30.54 13.09
CA GLU A 463 23.62 -31.09 12.48
C GLU A 463 24.05 -30.32 11.25
N ASP A 464 23.09 -29.89 10.38
CA ASP A 464 23.41 -29.29 9.09
C ASP A 464 23.46 -27.77 9.13
N LEU A 465 22.82 -27.13 10.15
CA LEU A 465 22.69 -25.68 10.18
C LEU A 465 23.60 -25.02 11.21
N PRO A 466 24.31 -23.92 10.83
CA PRO A 466 25.38 -23.34 11.67
C PRO A 466 24.88 -22.78 13.01
N ASN A 467 23.69 -22.16 13.02
CA ASN A 467 23.09 -21.55 14.20
C ASN A 467 21.90 -22.34 14.76
N LYS A 468 21.73 -23.60 14.32
CA LYS A 468 20.65 -24.48 14.80
C LYS A 468 19.28 -23.81 14.68
N PHE A 469 18.48 -23.76 15.74
CA PHE A 469 17.17 -23.12 15.77
C PHE A 469 17.20 -21.60 15.56
N GLU A 470 18.32 -20.94 15.81
CA GLU A 470 18.52 -19.50 15.57
C GLU A 470 19.02 -19.21 14.14
N THR A 471 19.07 -20.21 13.27
CA THR A 471 19.41 -20.02 11.85
C THR A 471 18.32 -19.22 11.15
N GLU A 472 18.70 -18.13 10.47
CA GLU A 472 17.81 -17.36 9.62
C GLU A 472 17.48 -18.14 8.35
N VAL A 473 16.19 -18.22 8.00
CA VAL A 473 15.72 -18.99 6.84
C VAL A 473 15.82 -18.22 5.51
N GLY A 474 16.09 -16.91 5.57
CA GLY A 474 16.08 -16.02 4.41
C GLY A 474 14.67 -15.69 3.90
N GLU A 475 14.59 -14.89 2.83
CA GLU A 475 13.31 -14.53 2.22
C GLU A 475 12.60 -15.78 1.68
N ARG A 476 11.36 -16.05 2.15
CA ARG A 476 10.56 -17.22 1.81
C ARG A 476 11.30 -18.55 2.03
N GLY A 477 12.22 -18.59 2.97
CA GLY A 477 13.01 -19.79 3.25
C GLY A 477 14.03 -20.12 2.16
N ALA A 478 14.53 -19.15 1.39
CA ALA A 478 15.43 -19.40 0.24
C ALA A 478 16.70 -20.19 0.58
N LEU A 479 17.11 -20.19 1.84
CA LEU A 479 18.32 -20.91 2.31
C LEU A 479 18.07 -22.39 2.63
N LEU A 480 16.84 -22.88 2.55
CA LEU A 480 16.46 -24.24 2.91
C LEU A 480 15.96 -25.04 1.68
N SER A 481 16.18 -26.35 1.70
CA SER A 481 15.60 -27.25 0.70
C SER A 481 14.07 -27.34 0.82
N GLY A 482 13.38 -27.80 -0.22
CA GLY A 482 11.92 -28.00 -0.21
C GLY A 482 11.44 -28.89 0.94
N GLY A 483 12.11 -30.00 1.17
CA GLY A 483 11.80 -30.93 2.26
C GLY A 483 12.06 -30.36 3.65
N GLN A 484 13.12 -29.55 3.81
CA GLN A 484 13.40 -28.86 5.06
C GLN A 484 12.31 -27.82 5.39
N LYS A 485 11.90 -27.01 4.38
CA LYS A 485 10.79 -26.06 4.54
C LYS A 485 9.51 -26.76 4.97
N GLN A 486 9.18 -27.86 4.34
CA GLN A 486 7.95 -28.60 4.61
C GLN A 486 7.95 -29.18 6.02
N ARG A 487 9.07 -29.76 6.48
CA ARG A 487 9.21 -30.27 7.85
C ARG A 487 9.09 -29.17 8.90
N ILE A 488 9.59 -27.94 8.63
CA ILE A 488 9.38 -26.78 9.51
C ILE A 488 7.89 -26.38 9.54
N ALA A 489 7.19 -26.39 8.40
CA ALA A 489 5.75 -26.11 8.37
C ALA A 489 4.92 -27.17 9.12
N ILE A 490 5.32 -28.44 9.04
CA ILE A 490 4.71 -29.52 9.83
C ILE A 490 4.96 -29.27 11.34
N ALA A 491 6.18 -28.90 11.74
CA ALA A 491 6.49 -28.55 13.13
C ALA A 491 5.63 -27.37 13.62
N ARG A 492 5.44 -26.33 12.79
CA ARG A 492 4.52 -25.19 13.04
C ARG A 492 3.07 -25.67 13.25
N ALA A 493 2.61 -26.62 12.47
CA ALA A 493 1.28 -27.19 12.61
C ALA A 493 1.13 -28.01 13.91
N LEU A 494 2.17 -28.77 14.29
CA LEU A 494 2.20 -29.58 15.53
C LEU A 494 2.15 -28.70 16.80
N ILE A 495 2.90 -27.60 16.82
CA ILE A 495 2.89 -26.62 17.95
C ILE A 495 1.49 -26.07 18.20
N LYS A 496 0.68 -25.95 17.16
CA LYS A 496 -0.71 -25.47 17.29
C LYS A 496 -1.61 -26.49 17.99
N ASN A 497 -1.26 -27.76 17.96
CA ASN A 497 -2.05 -28.89 18.48
C ASN A 497 -3.54 -28.85 18.06
N PRO A 498 -3.84 -28.84 16.77
CA PRO A 498 -5.18 -28.66 16.25
C PRO A 498 -6.04 -29.92 16.40
N GLU A 499 -7.37 -29.76 16.41
CA GLU A 499 -8.34 -30.85 16.35
C GLU A 499 -8.63 -31.27 14.89
N ILE A 500 -8.53 -30.30 13.96
CA ILE A 500 -8.70 -30.53 12.52
C ILE A 500 -7.41 -30.20 11.79
N MET A 501 -6.97 -31.14 10.95
CA MET A 501 -5.82 -30.97 10.09
C MET A 501 -6.26 -30.89 8.63
N ILE A 502 -5.69 -29.95 7.91
CA ILE A 502 -5.88 -29.79 6.46
C ILE A 502 -4.52 -29.95 5.79
N LEU A 503 -4.40 -30.95 4.94
CA LEU A 503 -3.18 -31.23 4.19
C LEU A 503 -3.45 -31.04 2.70
N ASP A 504 -2.75 -30.10 2.08
CA ASP A 504 -2.71 -29.95 0.62
C ASP A 504 -1.38 -30.53 0.14
N GLU A 505 -1.40 -31.77 -0.39
CA GLU A 505 -0.22 -32.58 -0.58
C GLU A 505 0.56 -32.18 -1.83
N ALA A 506 1.77 -31.65 -1.64
CA ALA A 506 2.74 -31.48 -2.71
C ALA A 506 4.14 -31.86 -2.27
N THR A 507 4.53 -33.03 -2.64
CA THR A 507 5.89 -33.52 -2.47
C THR A 507 6.55 -33.83 -3.82
N SER A 508 5.95 -33.35 -4.92
CA SER A 508 6.34 -33.66 -6.31
C SER A 508 7.73 -33.15 -6.72
N ALA A 509 8.43 -32.41 -5.85
CA ALA A 509 9.76 -31.84 -6.11
C ALA A 509 10.82 -32.24 -5.07
N LEU A 510 10.58 -33.29 -4.28
CA LEU A 510 11.50 -33.77 -3.25
C LEU A 510 12.30 -34.98 -3.74
N ASP A 511 13.53 -35.11 -3.26
CA ASP A 511 14.30 -36.32 -3.37
C ASP A 511 13.68 -37.46 -2.50
N SER A 512 13.90 -38.69 -2.84
CA SER A 512 13.24 -39.86 -2.20
C SER A 512 13.48 -39.95 -0.68
N GLU A 513 14.63 -39.52 -0.19
CA GLU A 513 14.94 -39.53 1.25
C GLU A 513 14.16 -38.44 2.00
N SER A 514 14.20 -37.21 1.51
CA SER A 514 13.39 -36.10 2.05
C SER A 514 11.90 -36.40 1.99
N GLU A 515 11.44 -37.04 0.93
CA GLU A 515 10.06 -37.47 0.74
C GLU A 515 9.61 -38.44 1.84
N LYS A 516 10.42 -39.47 2.16
CA LYS A 516 10.13 -40.42 3.22
C LYS A 516 10.02 -39.72 4.58
N LEU A 517 10.98 -38.86 4.92
CA LEU A 517 10.96 -38.11 6.19
C LEU A 517 9.77 -37.17 6.33
N VAL A 518 9.35 -36.53 5.24
CA VAL A 518 8.14 -35.67 5.21
C VAL A 518 6.89 -36.55 5.39
N GLN A 519 6.81 -37.72 4.72
CA GLN A 519 5.67 -38.61 4.86
C GLN A 519 5.52 -39.16 6.29
N GLU A 520 6.61 -39.58 6.92
CA GLU A 520 6.61 -40.02 8.32
C GLU A 520 6.16 -38.89 9.27
N ALA A 521 6.58 -37.63 9.00
CA ALA A 521 6.15 -36.46 9.74
C ALA A 521 4.64 -36.16 9.55
N LEU A 522 4.11 -36.33 8.32
CA LEU A 522 2.69 -36.16 8.03
C LEU A 522 1.87 -37.27 8.71
N ASP A 523 2.33 -38.52 8.68
CA ASP A 523 1.67 -39.65 9.35
C ASP A 523 1.57 -39.39 10.87
N SER A 524 2.65 -38.93 11.51
CA SER A 524 2.66 -38.51 12.91
C SER A 524 1.70 -37.34 13.19
N LEU A 525 1.59 -36.41 12.24
CA LEU A 525 0.72 -35.24 12.35
C LEU A 525 -0.78 -35.66 12.26
N MET A 526 -1.12 -36.66 11.47
CA MET A 526 -2.50 -37.13 11.30
C MET A 526 -3.00 -37.96 12.49
N GLU A 527 -2.12 -38.57 13.25
CA GLU A 527 -2.47 -39.49 14.33
C GLU A 527 -3.39 -38.84 15.38
N GLY A 528 -4.57 -39.45 15.60
CA GLY A 528 -5.55 -38.98 16.59
C GLY A 528 -6.27 -37.68 16.25
N ARG A 529 -6.17 -37.17 15.02
CA ARG A 529 -6.80 -35.91 14.56
C ARG A 529 -7.72 -36.16 13.36
N THR A 530 -8.79 -35.36 13.29
CA THR A 530 -9.65 -35.33 12.10
C THR A 530 -8.88 -34.68 10.96
N THR A 531 -8.62 -35.44 9.89
CA THR A 531 -7.71 -34.96 8.83
C THR A 531 -8.42 -34.95 7.47
N PHE A 532 -8.32 -33.78 6.80
CA PHE A 532 -8.77 -33.63 5.41
C PHE A 532 -7.54 -33.48 4.51
N VAL A 533 -7.38 -34.43 3.57
CA VAL A 533 -6.23 -34.50 2.68
C VAL A 533 -6.67 -34.31 1.24
N ILE A 534 -6.08 -33.34 0.54
CA ILE A 534 -6.15 -33.29 -0.92
C ILE A 534 -5.07 -34.21 -1.43
N ALA A 535 -5.46 -35.45 -1.75
CA ALA A 535 -4.51 -36.52 -1.97
C ALA A 535 -4.04 -36.58 -3.43
N HIS A 536 -2.72 -36.59 -3.60
CA HIS A 536 -2.02 -36.85 -4.86
C HIS A 536 -1.13 -38.10 -4.76
N ARG A 537 -1.10 -38.79 -3.60
CA ARG A 537 -0.30 -39.98 -3.34
C ARG A 537 -1.15 -41.18 -2.98
N LEU A 538 -0.74 -42.33 -3.52
CA LEU A 538 -1.41 -43.59 -3.25
C LEU A 538 -1.36 -44.00 -1.78
N SER A 539 -0.20 -43.82 -1.12
CA SER A 539 0.00 -44.17 0.29
C SER A 539 -1.01 -43.50 1.22
N THR A 540 -1.28 -42.21 0.99
CA THR A 540 -2.25 -41.43 1.77
C THR A 540 -3.69 -41.84 1.45
N ILE A 541 -3.99 -42.08 0.17
CA ILE A 541 -5.33 -42.46 -0.28
C ILE A 541 -5.72 -43.84 0.30
N VAL A 542 -4.82 -44.83 0.25
CA VAL A 542 -5.09 -46.19 0.72
C VAL A 542 -5.33 -46.24 2.23
N ARG A 543 -4.70 -45.35 3.00
CA ARG A 543 -4.86 -45.29 4.46
C ARG A 543 -6.06 -44.47 4.93
N ALA A 544 -6.71 -43.75 4.04
CA ALA A 544 -7.85 -42.92 4.40
C ALA A 544 -9.05 -43.78 4.83
N ASP A 545 -9.70 -43.38 5.93
CA ASP A 545 -10.94 -44.04 6.40
C ASP A 545 -12.08 -43.80 5.40
N LYS A 546 -12.03 -42.66 4.71
CA LYS A 546 -13.04 -42.23 3.75
C LYS A 546 -12.39 -41.53 2.57
N ILE A 547 -12.63 -42.01 1.37
CA ILE A 547 -12.23 -41.41 0.11
C ILE A 547 -13.45 -40.74 -0.51
N VAL A 548 -13.33 -39.45 -0.87
CA VAL A 548 -14.37 -38.67 -1.51
C VAL A 548 -13.91 -38.32 -2.92
N VAL A 549 -14.58 -38.86 -3.93
CA VAL A 549 -14.27 -38.63 -5.34
C VAL A 549 -15.08 -37.47 -5.85
N MET A 550 -14.38 -36.42 -6.26
CA MET A 550 -14.98 -35.16 -6.76
C MET A 550 -14.83 -35.03 -8.27
N GLU A 551 -15.94 -34.73 -8.94
CA GLU A 551 -15.94 -34.38 -10.37
C GLU A 551 -16.96 -33.28 -10.64
N ASN A 552 -16.54 -32.24 -11.38
CA ASN A 552 -17.36 -31.08 -11.76
C ASN A 552 -18.09 -30.39 -10.59
N GLY A 553 -17.46 -30.36 -9.43
CA GLY A 553 -18.00 -29.72 -8.23
C GLY A 553 -18.98 -30.54 -7.42
N GLU A 554 -19.13 -31.84 -7.72
CA GLU A 554 -20.02 -32.77 -7.03
C GLU A 554 -19.24 -33.94 -6.44
N ILE A 555 -19.76 -34.54 -5.37
CA ILE A 555 -19.30 -35.83 -4.86
C ILE A 555 -19.96 -36.93 -5.71
N LYS A 556 -19.16 -37.71 -6.44
CA LYS A 556 -19.64 -38.78 -7.29
C LYS A 556 -19.57 -40.17 -6.63
N GLU A 557 -18.49 -40.40 -5.88
CA GLU A 557 -18.28 -41.65 -5.19
C GLU A 557 -17.71 -41.38 -3.80
N MET A 558 -18.03 -42.20 -2.82
CA MET A 558 -17.51 -42.12 -1.47
C MET A 558 -17.46 -43.50 -0.83
N GLY A 559 -16.35 -43.86 -0.20
CA GLY A 559 -16.13 -45.14 0.48
C GLY A 559 -14.67 -45.36 0.85
N THR A 560 -14.34 -46.55 1.27
CA THR A 560 -12.96 -46.99 1.52
C THR A 560 -12.26 -47.34 0.20
N HIS A 561 -10.93 -47.46 0.21
CA HIS A 561 -10.15 -47.87 -0.96
C HIS A 561 -10.66 -49.18 -1.56
N SER A 562 -10.90 -50.20 -0.72
CA SER A 562 -11.33 -51.52 -1.16
C SER A 562 -12.72 -51.49 -1.80
N GLU A 563 -13.66 -50.74 -1.22
CA GLU A 563 -15.03 -50.59 -1.74
C GLU A 563 -15.02 -49.89 -3.10
N LEU A 564 -14.28 -48.79 -3.24
CA LEU A 564 -14.25 -48.02 -4.47
C LEU A 564 -13.50 -48.71 -5.61
N ILE A 565 -12.48 -49.52 -5.31
CA ILE A 565 -11.83 -50.41 -6.30
C ILE A 565 -12.83 -51.47 -6.79
N ALA A 566 -13.59 -52.06 -5.87
CA ALA A 566 -14.59 -53.10 -6.22
C ALA A 566 -15.75 -52.53 -7.06
N MET A 567 -16.13 -51.26 -6.86
CA MET A 567 -17.17 -50.58 -7.65
C MET A 567 -16.80 -50.40 -9.12
N ASN A 568 -15.50 -50.45 -9.46
CA ASN A 568 -14.97 -50.28 -10.83
C ASN A 568 -15.45 -48.97 -11.50
N GLY A 569 -15.57 -47.88 -10.72
CA GLY A 569 -16.09 -46.59 -11.11
C GLY A 569 -15.04 -45.56 -11.44
N ILE A 570 -15.34 -44.27 -11.15
CA ILE A 570 -14.47 -43.12 -11.41
C ILE A 570 -13.16 -43.24 -10.61
N TYR A 571 -13.25 -43.65 -9.34
CA TYR A 571 -12.07 -43.88 -8.51
C TYR A 571 -11.10 -44.90 -9.10
N LYS A 572 -11.60 -46.03 -9.54
CA LYS A 572 -10.77 -47.08 -10.15
C LYS A 572 -10.06 -46.57 -11.40
N ASN A 573 -10.78 -45.83 -12.25
CA ASN A 573 -10.17 -45.22 -13.44
C ASN A 573 -9.06 -44.23 -13.08
N LEU A 574 -9.28 -43.37 -12.06
CA LEU A 574 -8.25 -42.41 -11.58
C LEU A 574 -7.05 -43.17 -10.99
N TYR A 575 -7.31 -44.24 -10.24
CA TYR A 575 -6.28 -45.08 -9.66
C TYR A 575 -5.42 -45.74 -10.76
N ASP A 576 -6.04 -46.32 -11.78
CA ASP A 576 -5.33 -46.98 -12.87
C ASP A 576 -4.48 -46.00 -13.69
N ILE A 577 -4.98 -44.81 -13.96
CA ILE A 577 -4.24 -43.74 -14.69
C ILE A 577 -3.05 -43.20 -13.88
N GLN A 578 -3.24 -42.96 -12.59
CA GLN A 578 -2.20 -42.29 -11.78
C GLN A 578 -1.14 -43.26 -11.22
N PHE A 579 -1.49 -44.52 -11.00
CA PHE A 579 -0.66 -45.44 -10.21
C PHE A 579 -0.36 -46.79 -10.89
N ASN A 580 -1.09 -47.18 -11.96
CA ASN A 580 -0.80 -48.39 -12.73
C ASN A 580 0.08 -48.21 -13.97
N GLU A 581 0.37 -46.95 -14.41
CA GLU A 581 1.32 -46.70 -15.51
C GLU A 581 2.81 -46.82 -15.06
N ASN A 582 3.09 -47.18 -13.82
CA ASN A 582 4.44 -47.39 -13.27
C ASN A 582 4.79 -48.86 -13.01
N VAL A 583 4.19 -49.80 -13.72
CA VAL A 583 4.62 -51.19 -13.76
C VAL A 583 5.21 -51.55 -15.11
#